data_feb34cfb5934f92178e6dc4f2b5a8b1e
#
_entry.id   feb34cfb5934f92178e6dc4f2b5a8b1e
#
_cell.length_a   1.000
_cell.length_b   1.000
_cell.length_c   1.000
_cell.angle_alpha   90.00
_cell.angle_beta   90.00
_cell.angle_gamma   90.00
#
_symmetry.space_group_name_H-M   'P 1'
#
loop_
_entity.id
_entity.type
_entity.pdbx_description
1 polymer ?
#
loop_
_entity_poly.entity_id
_entity_poly.type
_entity_poly.pdbx_seq_one_letter_code
_entity_poly.pdbx_strand_id
1 'polypeptide(L)'
;MIKTFSFCMLFWAFSFFLTSQDSFSQEKNTSSINSPVSDGKHPPIATSSSCSGRGCHGGSEPVLGQIVQQNEFSSWIAHDKHSKAYESLLSDRAKTMAKNLGIPAAHKDLRCLACHTTPQIAQEQSKLDYPLDLGVGCESCHGSASPKWLGIHTTEAWKNTPPAAKKALYDNEGVNYLGNAMVQAQVCMGCHVGAPANPITGIPTRDANHDIMAAGHPRLTFEALSYQANMPPHWNQKKYSSNTDRDLEIWVTGQLAGLSSSIELSSHRAELALNNQGVWPEFAESSCLSCHADFQQPSWRDKKNYYEGRKPGSLPYDSWTGVLLSEALLISGQDKQITSLYSDFVKTKNSFKTSPKQAKAAADTLVSQLANIQKELVIKGINPPKEWRTLLLDQLSKHNLETATWNESTQITLALSMLSSKNPEQAILQNLWENLAYPSGYESPKGYSPNPKSLEGVLQKLKSSK
;
A
#
# COMPACT_ATOMS: atom_id res chain seq x y z
N MET A 1 -34.68 -67.84 -27.96
CA MET A 1 -35.78 -67.39 -27.10
C MET A 1 -35.46 -65.96 -26.71
N ILE A 2 -35.91 -64.99 -27.53
CA ILE A 2 -37.17 -64.26 -27.38
C ILE A 2 -37.30 -63.71 -25.93
N LYS A 3 -37.06 -62.39 -25.71
CA LYS A 3 -38.10 -61.38 -25.56
C LYS A 3 -37.54 -60.00 -25.55
N THR A 4 -37.92 -59.28 -26.56
CA THR A 4 -38.10 -57.86 -26.70
C THR A 4 -39.00 -57.24 -25.61
N PHE A 5 -38.72 -56.05 -25.16
CA PHE A 5 -39.64 -54.94 -24.76
C PHE A 5 -38.81 -53.66 -24.81
N SER A 6 -38.95 -52.88 -25.77
CA SER A 6 -39.95 -51.86 -26.17
C SER A 6 -40.16 -50.75 -25.17
N PHE A 7 -39.63 -49.62 -25.54
CA PHE A 7 -40.27 -48.32 -25.69
C PHE A 7 -41.01 -47.69 -24.48
N CYS A 8 -40.55 -46.64 -23.98
CA CYS A 8 -41.30 -45.36 -23.87
C CYS A 8 -40.43 -44.24 -23.33
N MET A 9 -40.17 -43.31 -24.16
CA MET A 9 -40.29 -41.88 -24.00
C MET A 9 -40.39 -41.38 -22.55
N LEU A 10 -39.43 -40.49 -22.23
CA LEU A 10 -39.76 -39.23 -21.62
C LEU A 10 -38.64 -38.23 -21.95
N PHE A 11 -38.83 -37.56 -23.08
CA PHE A 11 -38.37 -36.18 -23.26
C PHE A 11 -38.97 -35.36 -22.13
N TRP A 12 -38.16 -34.80 -21.27
CA TRP A 12 -38.38 -33.57 -20.46
C TRP A 12 -37.38 -33.54 -19.32
N ALA A 13 -36.22 -32.95 -19.57
CA ALA A 13 -35.35 -32.29 -18.59
C ALA A 13 -34.07 -31.79 -19.27
N PHE A 14 -34.19 -31.16 -20.42
CA PHE A 14 -33.10 -30.37 -21.00
C PHE A 14 -33.60 -28.95 -21.16
N SER A 15 -33.73 -28.24 -20.03
CA SER A 15 -33.94 -26.79 -20.03
C SER A 15 -33.86 -26.28 -18.60
N PHE A 16 -32.67 -26.30 -17.98
CA PHE A 16 -32.36 -25.42 -16.85
C PHE A 16 -30.87 -25.56 -16.49
N PHE A 17 -30.00 -25.38 -17.47
CA PHE A 17 -28.60 -25.09 -17.24
C PHE A 17 -28.14 -24.07 -18.28
N LEU A 18 -28.79 -22.92 -18.25
CA LEU A 18 -28.36 -21.74 -18.94
C LEU A 18 -28.65 -20.58 -17.99
N THR A 19 -27.64 -19.76 -17.80
CA THR A 19 -27.66 -18.49 -17.10
C THR A 19 -27.47 -18.53 -15.58
N SER A 20 -26.27 -18.89 -15.13
CA SER A 20 -25.60 -18.06 -14.17
C SER A 20 -24.33 -17.51 -14.83
N GLN A 21 -24.49 -16.69 -15.83
CA GLN A 21 -23.57 -15.61 -16.06
C GLN A 21 -23.77 -14.68 -14.86
N ASP A 22 -22.98 -14.88 -13.82
CA ASP A 22 -22.70 -13.84 -12.87
C ASP A 22 -22.08 -12.70 -13.66
N SER A 23 -22.97 -11.85 -14.12
CA SER A 23 -22.66 -10.52 -14.56
C SER A 23 -21.97 -9.83 -13.37
N PHE A 24 -20.63 -9.81 -13.38
CA PHE A 24 -19.90 -8.72 -12.81
C PHE A 24 -20.52 -7.47 -13.44
N SER A 25 -21.49 -6.89 -12.75
CA SER A 25 -22.06 -5.61 -13.15
C SER A 25 -20.95 -4.60 -13.02
N GLN A 26 -20.28 -4.31 -14.15
CA GLN A 26 -19.66 -3.02 -14.30
C GLN A 26 -20.70 -2.01 -13.79
N GLU A 27 -20.35 -1.26 -12.80
CA GLU A 27 -21.08 -0.03 -12.49
C GLU A 27 -21.29 0.69 -13.82
N LYS A 28 -22.50 0.61 -14.33
CA LYS A 28 -22.98 1.57 -15.32
C LYS A 28 -23.13 2.89 -14.60
N ASN A 29 -22.00 3.53 -14.30
CA ASN A 29 -21.97 4.95 -14.13
C ASN A 29 -22.28 5.56 -15.49
N THR A 30 -23.57 5.60 -15.84
CA THR A 30 -24.09 6.45 -16.91
C THR A 30 -24.11 7.89 -16.45
N SER A 31 -23.01 8.40 -15.93
CA SER A 31 -22.73 9.81 -15.93
C SER A 31 -22.04 10.08 -17.28
N SER A 32 -22.71 10.82 -18.11
CA SER A 32 -22.29 11.27 -19.42
C SER A 32 -20.79 11.62 -19.46
N ILE A 33 -20.02 10.80 -20.22
CA ILE A 33 -18.61 11.01 -20.50
C ILE A 33 -18.50 12.16 -21.55
N ASN A 34 -19.01 13.34 -21.25
CA ASN A 34 -18.94 14.49 -22.14
C ASN A 34 -18.70 15.78 -21.36
N SER A 35 -17.84 15.73 -20.39
CA SER A 35 -17.11 16.89 -19.88
C SER A 35 -16.01 16.35 -18.98
N PRO A 36 -14.80 16.90 -18.99
CA PRO A 36 -13.94 16.70 -17.83
C PRO A 36 -14.80 17.03 -16.61
N VAL A 37 -14.89 16.12 -15.64
CA VAL A 37 -15.58 16.41 -14.38
C VAL A 37 -14.75 17.46 -13.68
N SER A 38 -14.91 18.67 -14.13
CA SER A 38 -14.49 19.87 -13.50
C SER A 38 -15.66 20.26 -12.61
N ASP A 39 -15.62 19.79 -11.36
CA ASP A 39 -16.34 20.42 -10.28
C ASP A 39 -15.68 21.76 -9.91
N GLY A 40 -14.76 22.26 -10.73
CA GLY A 40 -13.92 23.42 -10.49
C GLY A 40 -12.79 23.18 -9.49
N LYS A 41 -12.66 21.96 -8.91
CA LYS A 41 -11.65 21.64 -7.88
C LYS A 41 -10.51 20.77 -8.39
N HIS A 42 -10.72 20.00 -9.45
CA HIS A 42 -9.73 19.09 -9.99
C HIS A 42 -9.47 19.39 -11.47
N PRO A 43 -8.31 19.95 -11.77
CA PRO A 43 -7.94 20.30 -13.13
C PRO A 43 -7.55 19.07 -13.94
N PRO A 44 -7.61 19.18 -15.26
CA PRO A 44 -7.14 18.13 -16.16
C PRO A 44 -5.67 17.80 -15.89
N ILE A 45 -5.33 16.51 -16.01
CA ILE A 45 -3.96 16.00 -15.88
C ILE A 45 -3.11 16.52 -17.03
N ALA A 46 -1.95 17.07 -16.70
CA ALA A 46 -0.99 17.59 -17.67
C ALA A 46 -0.09 16.51 -18.29
N THR A 47 0.00 15.33 -17.68
CA THR A 47 0.93 14.22 -17.95
C THR A 47 2.41 14.56 -17.70
N SER A 48 3.24 13.54 -17.51
CA SER A 48 4.67 13.71 -17.21
C SER A 48 5.43 14.38 -18.37
N SER A 49 4.95 14.22 -19.60
CA SER A 49 5.55 14.87 -20.78
C SER A 49 5.49 16.40 -20.71
N SER A 50 4.48 16.97 -20.09
CA SER A 50 4.38 18.42 -19.88
C SER A 50 5.44 18.98 -18.93
N CYS A 51 5.99 18.13 -18.05
CA CYS A 51 7.06 18.49 -17.13
C CYS A 51 8.46 18.33 -17.74
N SER A 52 8.59 17.66 -18.90
CA SER A 52 9.85 17.22 -19.51
C SER A 52 10.65 18.32 -20.24
N GLY A 53 10.16 19.54 -20.27
CA GLY A 53 10.87 20.66 -20.92
C GLY A 53 12.29 20.83 -20.35
N ARG A 54 13.31 20.96 -21.22
CA ARG A 54 14.72 21.06 -20.85
C ARG A 54 15.02 22.20 -19.87
N GLY A 55 14.30 23.31 -19.98
CA GLY A 55 14.43 24.44 -19.08
C GLY A 55 13.59 24.33 -17.78
N CYS A 56 12.82 23.21 -17.64
CA CYS A 56 11.95 22.92 -16.50
C CYS A 56 12.54 21.74 -15.69
N HIS A 57 12.10 20.50 -16.01
CA HIS A 57 12.51 19.29 -15.27
C HIS A 57 13.22 18.24 -16.15
N GLY A 58 13.39 18.50 -17.44
CA GLY A 58 13.94 17.56 -18.43
C GLY A 58 15.40 17.83 -18.84
N GLY A 59 16.18 18.52 -18.02
CA GLY A 59 17.61 18.69 -18.23
C GLY A 59 18.35 17.34 -18.19
N SER A 60 19.48 17.22 -18.91
CA SER A 60 20.32 16.01 -18.89
C SER A 60 21.16 15.90 -17.64
N GLU A 61 21.51 17.03 -17.02
CA GLU A 61 22.37 17.11 -15.85
C GLU A 61 21.71 17.98 -14.76
N PRO A 62 21.95 17.67 -13.48
CA PRO A 62 21.40 18.46 -12.40
C PRO A 62 22.03 19.84 -12.31
N VAL A 63 21.22 20.87 -12.05
CA VAL A 63 21.70 22.21 -11.71
C VAL A 63 22.16 22.20 -10.26
N LEU A 64 23.46 22.19 -10.06
CA LEU A 64 24.07 22.10 -8.76
C LEU A 64 23.73 23.29 -7.85
N GLY A 65 23.52 23.03 -6.57
CA GLY A 65 23.24 24.06 -5.54
C GLY A 65 21.77 24.49 -5.47
N GLN A 66 20.92 24.09 -6.40
CA GLN A 66 19.49 24.40 -6.37
C GLN A 66 18.70 23.26 -5.68
N ILE A 67 17.49 23.59 -5.17
CA ILE A 67 16.54 22.61 -4.63
C ILE A 67 15.92 21.82 -5.78
N VAL A 68 15.48 22.51 -6.81
CA VAL A 68 15.00 21.97 -8.07
C VAL A 68 16.21 21.84 -8.97
N GLN A 69 16.56 20.62 -9.34
CA GLN A 69 17.77 20.32 -10.11
C GLN A 69 17.56 20.41 -11.62
N GLN A 70 16.31 20.60 -12.06
CA GLN A 70 15.88 20.71 -13.46
C GLN A 70 16.15 19.47 -14.32
N ASN A 71 16.43 18.32 -13.69
CA ASN A 71 16.61 17.02 -14.33
C ASN A 71 15.73 15.91 -13.75
N GLU A 72 14.70 16.30 -12.99
CA GLU A 72 13.85 15.38 -12.25
C GLU A 72 13.15 14.38 -13.17
N PHE A 73 12.62 14.84 -14.32
CA PHE A 73 12.02 13.98 -15.33
C PHE A 73 13.03 13.01 -15.91
N SER A 74 14.23 13.49 -16.24
CA SER A 74 15.29 12.66 -16.83
C SER A 74 15.78 11.60 -15.86
N SER A 75 15.91 11.92 -14.58
CA SER A 75 16.22 10.96 -13.51
C SER A 75 15.11 9.92 -13.33
N TRP A 76 13.85 10.38 -13.28
CA TRP A 76 12.70 9.50 -13.10
C TRP A 76 12.56 8.52 -14.26
N ILE A 77 12.58 8.98 -15.51
CA ILE A 77 12.39 8.09 -16.67
C ILE A 77 13.52 7.07 -16.83
N ALA A 78 14.75 7.44 -16.42
CA ALA A 78 15.92 6.58 -16.54
C ALA A 78 16.02 5.54 -15.40
N HIS A 79 15.67 5.89 -14.19
CA HIS A 79 16.03 5.12 -13.01
C HIS A 79 14.86 4.68 -12.15
N ASP A 80 13.72 5.38 -12.18
CA ASP A 80 12.60 5.06 -11.31
C ASP A 80 11.69 3.99 -11.94
N LYS A 81 11.43 2.92 -11.19
CA LYS A 81 10.56 1.82 -11.63
C LYS A 81 9.11 2.26 -11.88
N HIS A 82 8.67 3.34 -11.26
CA HIS A 82 7.34 3.91 -11.50
C HIS A 82 7.14 4.32 -12.96
N SER A 83 8.20 4.80 -13.62
CA SER A 83 8.15 5.12 -15.05
C SER A 83 7.89 3.89 -15.95
N LYS A 84 8.14 2.68 -15.46
CA LYS A 84 7.95 1.40 -16.16
C LYS A 84 6.71 0.62 -15.69
N ALA A 85 5.90 1.22 -14.81
CA ALA A 85 4.78 0.51 -14.20
C ALA A 85 3.75 0.05 -15.25
N TYR A 86 3.40 0.89 -16.24
CA TYR A 86 2.50 0.50 -17.33
C TYR A 86 3.11 -0.61 -18.20
N GLU A 87 4.39 -0.52 -18.51
CA GLU A 87 5.09 -1.52 -19.34
C GLU A 87 5.01 -2.92 -18.70
N SER A 88 5.03 -2.99 -17.37
CA SER A 88 4.90 -4.26 -16.65
C SER A 88 3.58 -4.98 -16.94
N LEU A 89 2.50 -4.26 -17.29
CA LEU A 89 1.21 -4.82 -17.68
C LEU A 89 1.20 -5.49 -19.06
N LEU A 90 2.24 -5.29 -19.87
CA LEU A 90 2.43 -5.91 -21.18
C LEU A 90 3.25 -7.20 -21.10
N SER A 91 3.81 -7.53 -19.94
CA SER A 91 4.66 -8.70 -19.72
C SER A 91 3.88 -10.02 -19.86
N ASP A 92 4.59 -11.12 -20.08
CA ASP A 92 3.97 -12.46 -20.15
C ASP A 92 3.33 -12.87 -18.83
N ARG A 93 3.88 -12.40 -17.70
CA ARG A 93 3.25 -12.56 -16.39
C ARG A 93 1.89 -11.86 -16.35
N ALA A 94 1.80 -10.62 -16.77
CA ALA A 94 0.55 -9.87 -16.80
C ALA A 94 -0.47 -10.50 -17.74
N LYS A 95 -0.05 -11.06 -18.89
CA LYS A 95 -0.91 -11.85 -19.78
C LYS A 95 -1.46 -13.10 -19.10
N THR A 96 -0.61 -13.80 -18.34
CA THR A 96 -1.02 -14.98 -17.56
C THR A 96 -2.03 -14.59 -16.48
N MET A 97 -1.79 -13.49 -15.77
CA MET A 97 -2.72 -12.97 -14.77
C MET A 97 -4.06 -12.58 -15.39
N ALA A 98 -4.05 -11.89 -16.52
CA ALA A 98 -5.26 -11.53 -17.25
C ALA A 98 -6.08 -12.78 -17.64
N LYS A 99 -5.42 -13.83 -18.12
CA LYS A 99 -6.06 -15.12 -18.41
C LYS A 99 -6.67 -15.74 -17.14
N ASN A 100 -5.95 -15.76 -16.02
CA ASN A 100 -6.43 -16.34 -14.77
C ASN A 100 -7.63 -15.55 -14.19
N LEU A 101 -7.65 -14.23 -14.39
CA LEU A 101 -8.75 -13.36 -13.98
C LEU A 101 -9.93 -13.32 -14.96
N GLY A 102 -9.81 -13.97 -16.12
CA GLY A 102 -10.84 -13.94 -17.16
C GLY A 102 -11.06 -12.56 -17.80
N ILE A 103 -10.02 -11.71 -17.80
CA ILE A 103 -10.08 -10.37 -18.40
C ILE A 103 -9.35 -10.32 -19.74
N PRO A 104 -9.75 -9.43 -20.66
CA PRO A 104 -9.15 -9.36 -22.00
C PRO A 104 -7.66 -9.02 -21.98
N ALA A 105 -7.25 -8.05 -21.16
CA ALA A 105 -5.86 -7.62 -21.05
C ALA A 105 -5.62 -6.79 -19.76
N ALA A 106 -4.50 -7.02 -19.08
CA ALA A 106 -4.15 -6.29 -17.86
C ALA A 106 -4.00 -4.78 -18.10
N HIS A 107 -3.42 -4.39 -19.23
CA HIS A 107 -3.19 -2.98 -19.59
C HIS A 107 -4.47 -2.21 -20.01
N LYS A 108 -5.64 -2.86 -19.96
CA LYS A 108 -6.96 -2.25 -20.21
C LYS A 108 -7.91 -2.38 -19.02
N ASP A 109 -7.52 -3.13 -17.99
CA ASP A 109 -8.37 -3.35 -16.81
C ASP A 109 -8.09 -2.31 -15.73
N LEU A 110 -9.14 -1.65 -15.26
CA LEU A 110 -9.03 -0.59 -14.25
C LEU A 110 -8.41 -1.06 -12.95
N ARG A 111 -8.59 -2.33 -12.56
CA ARG A 111 -7.99 -2.90 -11.35
C ARG A 111 -6.47 -2.92 -11.42
N CYS A 112 -5.91 -3.04 -12.62
CA CYS A 112 -4.47 -2.99 -12.86
C CYS A 112 -4.00 -1.54 -13.06
N LEU A 113 -4.69 -0.81 -13.94
CA LEU A 113 -4.33 0.56 -14.33
C LEU A 113 -4.32 1.54 -13.16
N ALA A 114 -5.21 1.35 -12.17
CA ALA A 114 -5.32 2.21 -11.00
C ALA A 114 -4.02 2.35 -10.19
N CYS A 115 -3.12 1.35 -10.27
CA CYS A 115 -1.81 1.37 -9.62
C CYS A 115 -0.64 1.44 -10.61
N HIS A 116 -0.85 1.06 -11.87
CA HIS A 116 0.20 0.95 -12.87
C HIS A 116 0.22 2.10 -13.89
N THR A 117 -0.66 3.08 -13.73
CA THR A 117 -0.64 4.36 -14.46
C THR A 117 -0.79 5.51 -13.48
N THR A 118 -0.78 6.74 -13.99
CA THR A 118 -1.29 7.88 -13.23
C THR A 118 -2.78 7.64 -12.93
N PRO A 119 -3.20 7.44 -11.67
CA PRO A 119 -4.53 6.89 -11.35
C PRO A 119 -5.69 7.72 -11.89
N GLN A 120 -5.51 9.03 -12.00
CA GLN A 120 -6.53 9.97 -12.48
C GLN A 120 -6.90 9.74 -13.96
N ILE A 121 -5.99 9.19 -14.75
CA ILE A 121 -6.23 8.88 -16.17
C ILE A 121 -6.47 7.40 -16.46
N ALA A 122 -6.56 6.57 -15.42
CA ALA A 122 -6.73 5.12 -15.58
C ALA A 122 -7.95 4.74 -16.42
N GLN A 123 -9.04 5.50 -16.29
CA GLN A 123 -10.26 5.25 -17.03
C GLN A 123 -10.14 5.59 -18.53
N GLU A 124 -9.48 6.69 -18.85
CA GLU A 124 -9.15 7.05 -20.25
C GLU A 124 -8.16 6.06 -20.84
N GLN A 125 -7.14 5.71 -20.07
CA GLN A 125 -6.13 4.74 -20.46
C GLN A 125 -6.73 3.38 -20.82
N SER A 126 -7.77 2.92 -20.11
CA SER A 126 -8.42 1.63 -20.36
C SER A 126 -9.03 1.51 -21.76
N LYS A 127 -9.30 2.61 -22.42
CA LYS A 127 -9.90 2.70 -23.76
C LYS A 127 -8.85 2.68 -24.88
N LEU A 128 -7.56 2.79 -24.54
CA LEU A 128 -6.47 2.96 -25.49
C LEU A 128 -5.55 1.73 -25.51
N ASP A 129 -4.86 1.56 -26.63
CA ASP A 129 -3.83 0.51 -26.81
C ASP A 129 -2.41 1.01 -26.49
N TYR A 130 -2.24 2.29 -26.26
CA TYR A 130 -0.97 2.95 -25.96
C TYR A 130 -1.09 3.77 -24.66
N PRO A 131 0.02 4.01 -23.96
CA PRO A 131 -0.04 4.77 -22.71
C PRO A 131 -0.22 6.27 -22.95
N LEU A 132 -1.15 6.87 -22.19
CA LEU A 132 -1.30 8.34 -22.12
C LEU A 132 -0.15 8.98 -21.34
N ASP A 133 0.41 8.24 -20.38
CA ASP A 133 1.60 8.62 -19.61
C ASP A 133 2.54 7.41 -19.52
N LEU A 134 3.79 7.64 -19.18
CA LEU A 134 4.85 6.62 -19.18
C LEU A 134 4.77 5.63 -18.00
N GLY A 135 3.67 5.62 -17.26
CA GLY A 135 3.45 4.77 -16.11
C GLY A 135 2.87 5.58 -14.95
N VAL A 136 3.37 5.35 -13.74
CA VAL A 136 3.02 6.17 -12.57
C VAL A 136 3.82 7.46 -12.65
N GLY A 137 3.20 8.48 -13.24
CA GLY A 137 3.85 9.75 -13.59
C GLY A 137 3.94 10.75 -12.44
N CYS A 138 4.44 11.95 -12.75
CA CYS A 138 4.70 13.00 -11.78
C CYS A 138 3.46 13.35 -10.95
N GLU A 139 2.32 13.47 -11.59
CA GLU A 139 1.05 13.86 -10.94
C GLU A 139 0.46 12.78 -10.03
N SER A 140 0.90 11.52 -10.16
CA SER A 140 0.53 10.45 -9.21
C SER A 140 1.00 10.75 -7.78
N CYS A 141 2.15 11.36 -7.66
CA CYS A 141 2.75 11.73 -6.38
C CYS A 141 2.53 13.20 -6.04
N HIS A 142 2.79 14.10 -6.98
CA HIS A 142 2.71 15.55 -6.77
C HIS A 142 1.29 16.12 -6.81
N GLY A 143 0.30 15.31 -7.20
CA GLY A 143 -1.07 15.78 -7.43
C GLY A 143 -1.25 16.42 -8.80
N SER A 144 -2.50 16.73 -9.16
CA SER A 144 -2.86 17.26 -10.48
C SER A 144 -2.29 18.66 -10.70
N ALA A 145 -1.61 18.84 -11.83
CA ALA A 145 -1.06 20.13 -12.23
C ALA A 145 -2.11 20.98 -12.95
N SER A 146 -2.88 21.76 -12.17
CA SER A 146 -3.88 22.66 -12.76
C SER A 146 -3.27 23.70 -13.70
N PRO A 147 -4.02 24.18 -14.72
CA PRO A 147 -3.59 25.30 -15.52
C PRO A 147 -3.24 26.53 -14.66
N LYS A 148 -3.98 26.77 -13.58
CA LYS A 148 -3.71 27.87 -12.64
C LYS A 148 -2.42 27.62 -11.87
N TRP A 149 -2.24 26.40 -11.36
CA TRP A 149 -0.99 26.04 -10.65
C TRP A 149 0.22 26.11 -11.59
N LEU A 150 0.11 25.55 -12.80
CA LEU A 150 1.16 25.63 -13.83
C LEU A 150 1.49 27.09 -14.15
N GLY A 151 0.46 27.93 -14.32
CA GLY A 151 0.63 29.36 -14.57
C GLY A 151 1.41 30.09 -13.49
N ILE A 152 1.25 29.72 -12.22
CA ILE A 152 2.00 30.25 -11.07
C ILE A 152 3.40 29.62 -10.99
N HIS A 153 3.46 28.30 -11.05
CA HIS A 153 4.67 27.51 -10.86
C HIS A 153 5.77 27.83 -11.90
N THR A 154 5.39 28.15 -13.11
CA THR A 154 6.33 28.49 -14.20
C THR A 154 6.86 29.93 -14.16
N THR A 155 6.39 30.76 -13.22
CA THR A 155 6.83 32.16 -13.11
C THR A 155 8.11 32.30 -12.27
N GLU A 156 8.88 33.36 -12.55
CA GLU A 156 10.03 33.72 -11.74
C GLU A 156 9.64 34.04 -10.28
N ALA A 157 8.44 34.60 -10.07
CA ALA A 157 7.90 34.88 -8.74
C ALA A 157 7.77 33.62 -7.87
N TRP A 158 7.50 32.45 -8.48
CA TRP A 158 7.42 31.16 -7.76
C TRP A 158 8.72 30.82 -7.04
N LYS A 159 9.86 31.04 -7.67
CA LYS A 159 11.17 30.75 -7.08
C LYS A 159 11.37 31.50 -5.77
N ASN A 160 10.89 32.74 -5.71
CA ASN A 160 11.02 33.67 -4.59
C ASN A 160 9.83 33.58 -3.58
N THR A 161 8.81 32.77 -3.86
CA THR A 161 7.66 32.59 -2.98
C THR A 161 8.09 31.89 -1.68
N PRO A 162 7.78 32.44 -0.49
CA PRO A 162 8.12 31.83 0.78
C PRO A 162 7.48 30.43 0.95
N PRO A 163 8.13 29.50 1.68
CA PRO A 163 7.63 28.13 1.85
C PRO A 163 6.19 28.03 2.38
N ALA A 164 5.81 28.91 3.34
CA ALA A 164 4.45 28.93 3.87
C ALA A 164 3.41 29.34 2.82
N ALA A 165 3.72 30.29 1.95
CA ALA A 165 2.84 30.69 0.85
C ALA A 165 2.79 29.62 -0.24
N LYS A 166 3.90 28.92 -0.50
CA LYS A 166 3.89 27.73 -1.39
C LYS A 166 2.98 26.66 -0.84
N LYS A 167 3.06 26.34 0.47
CA LYS A 167 2.19 25.37 1.11
C LYS A 167 0.71 25.70 0.93
N ALA A 168 0.33 26.95 1.16
CA ALA A 168 -1.05 27.39 0.96
C ALA A 168 -1.53 27.22 -0.49
N LEU A 169 -0.65 27.44 -1.47
CA LEU A 169 -0.97 27.20 -2.88
C LEU A 169 -1.11 25.69 -3.18
N TYR A 170 -0.26 24.85 -2.64
CA TYR A 170 -0.41 23.40 -2.75
C TYR A 170 -1.77 22.95 -2.21
N ASP A 171 -2.14 23.35 -1.02
CA ASP A 171 -3.39 22.98 -0.36
C ASP A 171 -4.63 23.45 -1.18
N ASN A 172 -4.57 24.62 -1.80
CA ASN A 172 -5.68 25.20 -2.56
C ASN A 172 -5.83 24.63 -3.99
N GLU A 173 -4.75 24.16 -4.58
CA GLU A 173 -4.73 23.72 -5.98
C GLU A 173 -4.69 22.18 -6.13
N GLY A 174 -4.81 21.43 -5.04
CA GLY A 174 -4.79 19.96 -5.06
C GLY A 174 -3.42 19.35 -5.35
N VAL A 175 -2.36 20.09 -5.09
CA VAL A 175 -0.97 19.64 -5.25
C VAL A 175 -0.44 19.13 -3.92
N ASN A 176 0.19 17.96 -3.93
CA ASN A 176 0.72 17.34 -2.71
C ASN A 176 2.07 17.94 -2.30
N TYR A 177 2.17 18.44 -1.07
CA TYR A 177 3.45 18.88 -0.50
C TYR A 177 4.23 17.68 0.03
N LEU A 178 4.98 16.99 -0.82
CA LEU A 178 5.73 15.77 -0.48
C LEU A 178 6.91 16.00 0.47
N GLY A 179 7.24 17.25 0.78
CA GLY A 179 8.16 17.59 1.89
C GLY A 179 7.59 17.20 3.27
N ASN A 180 6.27 17.05 3.40
CA ASN A 180 5.62 16.54 4.60
C ASN A 180 5.58 15.00 4.55
N ALA A 181 6.15 14.34 5.56
CA ALA A 181 6.27 12.87 5.57
C ALA A 181 4.92 12.16 5.62
N MET A 182 3.91 12.72 6.32
CA MET A 182 2.58 12.13 6.38
C MET A 182 1.88 12.19 5.01
N VAL A 183 1.94 13.34 4.33
CA VAL A 183 1.40 13.49 2.96
C VAL A 183 2.08 12.52 2.01
N GLN A 184 3.41 12.43 2.06
CA GLN A 184 4.18 11.49 1.26
C GLN A 184 3.77 10.04 1.53
N ALA A 185 3.67 9.64 2.80
CA ALA A 185 3.24 8.30 3.19
C ALA A 185 1.83 7.97 2.67
N GLN A 186 0.86 8.88 2.83
CA GLN A 186 -0.50 8.70 2.33
C GLN A 186 -0.55 8.47 0.82
N VAL A 187 0.22 9.24 0.05
CA VAL A 187 0.33 9.07 -1.41
C VAL A 187 0.86 7.68 -1.76
N CYS A 188 1.95 7.25 -1.14
CA CYS A 188 2.55 5.94 -1.39
C CYS A 188 1.58 4.79 -1.04
N MET A 189 0.96 4.88 0.15
CA MET A 189 0.05 3.84 0.65
C MET A 189 -1.16 3.65 -0.26
N GLY A 190 -1.61 4.69 -0.94
CA GLY A 190 -2.75 4.60 -1.85
C GLY A 190 -2.61 3.53 -2.93
N CYS A 191 -1.41 3.19 -3.37
CA CYS A 191 -1.15 2.10 -4.32
C CYS A 191 -0.45 0.91 -3.65
N HIS A 192 0.49 1.16 -2.73
CA HIS A 192 1.31 0.11 -2.12
C HIS A 192 0.62 -0.66 -0.97
N VAL A 193 -0.52 -0.16 -0.49
CA VAL A 193 -1.45 -0.87 0.42
C VAL A 193 -2.80 -1.01 -0.27
N GLY A 194 -3.31 0.10 -0.79
CA GLY A 194 -4.59 0.21 -1.47
C GLY A 194 -5.42 1.37 -0.93
N ALA A 195 -6.48 1.70 -1.65
CA ALA A 195 -7.44 2.73 -1.25
C ALA A 195 -8.80 2.52 -1.92
N PRO A 196 -9.90 2.93 -1.29
CA PRO A 196 -11.21 3.02 -1.94
C PRO A 196 -11.18 3.93 -3.17
N ALA A 197 -12.18 3.79 -4.03
CA ALA A 197 -12.41 4.76 -5.10
C ALA A 197 -12.66 6.16 -4.51
N ASN A 198 -12.14 7.16 -5.20
CA ASN A 198 -12.42 8.54 -4.85
C ASN A 198 -13.32 9.15 -5.93
N PRO A 199 -14.64 9.31 -5.67
CA PRO A 199 -15.59 9.82 -6.66
C PRO A 199 -15.34 11.29 -7.02
N ILE A 200 -14.64 12.04 -6.17
CA ILE A 200 -14.33 13.45 -6.42
C ILE A 200 -13.21 13.59 -7.47
N THR A 201 -12.19 12.74 -7.36
CA THR A 201 -11.03 12.79 -8.26
C THR A 201 -11.16 11.83 -9.44
N GLY A 202 -12.17 10.97 -9.46
CA GLY A 202 -12.32 9.91 -10.46
C GLY A 202 -11.29 8.77 -10.34
N ILE A 203 -10.51 8.75 -9.27
CA ILE A 203 -9.52 7.68 -9.03
C ILE A 203 -10.28 6.39 -8.68
N PRO A 204 -10.06 5.29 -9.43
CA PRO A 204 -10.71 4.02 -9.14
C PRO A 204 -10.16 3.37 -7.86
N THR A 205 -10.89 2.37 -7.34
CA THR A 205 -10.41 1.53 -6.24
C THR A 205 -9.05 0.91 -6.58
N ARG A 206 -8.13 0.95 -5.64
CA ARG A 206 -6.81 0.33 -5.72
C ARG A 206 -6.77 -0.78 -4.67
N ASP A 207 -6.93 -1.99 -5.12
CA ASP A 207 -7.07 -3.16 -4.26
C ASP A 207 -6.41 -4.39 -4.89
N ALA A 208 -5.27 -4.82 -4.34
CA ALA A 208 -4.67 -6.10 -4.66
C ALA A 208 -5.33 -7.18 -3.79
N ASN A 209 -6.60 -7.51 -4.09
CA ASN A 209 -7.38 -8.49 -3.37
C ASN A 209 -6.86 -9.92 -3.60
N HIS A 210 -7.48 -10.90 -2.93
CA HIS A 210 -7.05 -12.30 -3.01
C HIS A 210 -7.11 -12.86 -4.44
N ASP A 211 -8.09 -12.49 -5.24
CA ASP A 211 -8.21 -12.99 -6.61
C ASP A 211 -7.06 -12.48 -7.50
N ILE A 212 -6.68 -11.22 -7.34
CA ILE A 212 -5.53 -10.63 -8.05
C ILE A 212 -4.23 -11.32 -7.62
N MET A 213 -4.07 -11.62 -6.31
CA MET A 213 -2.91 -12.36 -5.82
C MET A 213 -2.93 -13.81 -6.30
N ALA A 214 -4.07 -14.49 -6.27
CA ALA A 214 -4.23 -15.86 -6.78
C ALA A 214 -3.97 -15.94 -8.28
N ALA A 215 -4.27 -14.89 -9.03
CA ALA A 215 -3.94 -14.80 -10.46
C ALA A 215 -2.43 -14.68 -10.72
N GLY A 216 -1.64 -14.30 -9.71
CA GLY A 216 -0.18 -14.22 -9.80
C GLY A 216 0.43 -12.88 -9.40
N HIS A 217 -0.33 -11.91 -8.87
CA HIS A 217 0.22 -10.66 -8.34
C HIS A 217 0.92 -10.92 -7.00
N PRO A 218 2.10 -10.32 -6.76
CA PRO A 218 2.72 -10.43 -5.44
C PRO A 218 1.86 -9.76 -4.38
N ARG A 219 1.91 -10.28 -3.15
CA ARG A 219 1.37 -9.58 -2.01
C ARG A 219 2.10 -8.25 -1.80
N LEU A 220 1.35 -7.22 -1.45
CA LEU A 220 1.91 -5.92 -1.14
C LEU A 220 2.44 -5.92 0.31
N THR A 221 3.75 -5.79 0.46
CA THR A 221 4.45 -5.70 1.75
C THR A 221 5.29 -4.44 1.77
N PHE A 222 4.61 -3.30 1.81
CA PHE A 222 5.25 -1.99 1.71
C PHE A 222 5.62 -1.45 3.09
N GLU A 223 6.86 -0.96 3.21
CA GLU A 223 7.31 -0.18 4.37
C GLU A 223 7.94 1.12 3.86
N ALA A 224 7.47 2.26 4.38
CA ALA A 224 7.72 3.57 3.78
C ALA A 224 9.21 3.94 3.74
N LEU A 225 9.93 3.73 4.84
CA LEU A 225 11.34 4.13 4.93
C LEU A 225 12.24 3.28 4.02
N SER A 226 12.04 1.96 4.02
CA SER A 226 12.86 1.05 3.19
C SER A 226 12.61 1.27 1.70
N TYR A 227 11.37 1.52 1.30
CA TYR A 227 11.03 1.82 -0.10
C TYR A 227 11.58 3.17 -0.53
N GLN A 228 11.49 4.19 0.32
CA GLN A 228 12.07 5.50 0.02
C GLN A 228 13.60 5.45 -0.08
N ALA A 229 14.26 4.67 0.77
CA ALA A 229 15.71 4.48 0.70
C ALA A 229 16.17 3.83 -0.61
N ASN A 230 15.29 3.02 -1.24
CA ASN A 230 15.55 2.35 -2.51
C ASN A 230 14.99 3.11 -3.74
N MET A 231 14.25 4.20 -3.53
CA MET A 231 13.72 5.01 -4.63
C MET A 231 14.82 5.90 -5.20
N PRO A 232 15.08 5.87 -6.52
CA PRO A 232 16.07 6.75 -7.14
C PRO A 232 15.70 8.21 -6.90
N PRO A 233 16.58 8.98 -6.25
CA PRO A 233 16.24 10.36 -5.91
C PRO A 233 16.25 11.23 -7.16
N HIS A 234 15.16 11.93 -7.39
CA HIS A 234 15.06 13.03 -8.34
C HIS A 234 14.90 14.37 -7.61
N TRP A 235 15.44 14.45 -6.40
CA TRP A 235 15.48 15.64 -5.55
C TRP A 235 16.88 15.81 -4.95
N ASN A 236 17.17 16.99 -4.43
CA ASN A 236 18.45 17.25 -3.77
C ASN A 236 18.57 16.49 -2.46
N GLN A 237 19.18 15.31 -2.48
CA GLN A 237 19.38 14.46 -1.30
C GLN A 237 20.14 15.16 -0.17
N LYS A 238 21.16 15.96 -0.46
CA LYS A 238 21.98 16.61 0.58
C LYS A 238 21.15 17.47 1.51
N LYS A 239 20.04 18.01 1.02
CA LYS A 239 19.12 18.83 1.83
C LYS A 239 18.20 17.98 2.70
N TYR A 240 17.93 16.73 2.33
CA TYR A 240 16.94 15.87 2.97
C TYR A 240 17.55 14.66 3.70
N SER A 241 18.81 14.29 3.43
CA SER A 241 19.40 13.00 3.83
C SER A 241 20.26 13.01 5.09
N SER A 242 20.44 14.13 5.77
CA SER A 242 21.38 14.19 6.89
C SER A 242 20.74 14.12 8.28
N ASN A 243 19.44 13.85 8.37
CA ASN A 243 18.75 13.95 9.64
C ASN A 243 18.12 12.61 10.04
N THR A 244 18.62 12.00 11.11
CA THR A 244 18.05 10.81 11.76
C THR A 244 16.57 11.05 12.13
N ASP A 245 16.20 12.31 12.36
CA ASP A 245 14.84 12.72 12.67
C ASP A 245 13.92 12.53 11.45
N ARG A 246 14.44 12.70 10.22
CA ARG A 246 13.65 12.48 9.01
C ARG A 246 13.34 11.01 8.77
N ASP A 247 14.31 10.12 9.00
CA ASP A 247 14.09 8.68 8.87
C ASP A 247 13.04 8.20 9.88
N LEU A 248 13.13 8.70 11.11
CA LEU A 248 12.14 8.46 12.15
C LEU A 248 10.76 8.99 11.76
N GLU A 249 10.70 10.22 11.22
CA GLU A 249 9.45 10.83 10.76
C GLU A 249 8.79 10.00 9.67
N ILE A 250 9.56 9.53 8.66
CA ILE A 250 9.07 8.68 7.59
C ILE A 250 8.59 7.34 8.13
N TRP A 251 9.34 6.74 9.03
CA TRP A 251 8.97 5.48 9.65
C TRP A 251 7.65 5.59 10.43
N VAL A 252 7.53 6.57 11.33
CA VAL A 252 6.30 6.80 12.12
C VAL A 252 5.10 7.07 11.22
N THR A 253 5.25 8.01 10.29
CA THR A 253 4.15 8.39 9.39
C THR A 253 3.79 7.24 8.46
N GLY A 254 4.76 6.44 8.03
CA GLY A 254 4.57 5.23 7.26
C GLY A 254 3.74 4.18 8.00
N GLN A 255 4.04 3.90 9.27
CA GLN A 255 3.25 2.97 10.09
C GLN A 255 1.79 3.43 10.21
N LEU A 256 1.56 4.71 10.51
CA LEU A 256 0.22 5.25 10.71
C LEU A 256 -0.58 5.37 9.41
N ALA A 257 0.04 5.81 8.32
CA ALA A 257 -0.62 5.89 7.02
C ALA A 257 -0.92 4.50 6.45
N GLY A 258 0.01 3.55 6.60
CA GLY A 258 -0.18 2.17 6.15
C GLY A 258 -1.35 1.50 6.87
N LEU A 259 -1.43 1.67 8.19
CA LEU A 259 -2.57 1.16 8.95
C LEU A 259 -3.88 1.81 8.49
N SER A 260 -3.92 3.15 8.37
CA SER A 260 -5.12 3.85 7.92
C SER A 260 -5.63 3.33 6.57
N SER A 261 -4.75 3.25 5.56
CA SER A 261 -5.10 2.72 4.24
C SER A 261 -5.61 1.28 4.31
N SER A 262 -5.01 0.43 5.13
CA SER A 262 -5.44 -0.96 5.30
C SER A 262 -6.84 -1.06 5.92
N ILE A 263 -7.14 -0.23 6.93
CA ILE A 263 -8.44 -0.23 7.61
C ILE A 263 -9.52 0.42 6.72
N GLU A 264 -9.20 1.50 6.01
CA GLU A 264 -10.10 2.12 5.03
C GLU A 264 -10.50 1.13 3.94
N LEU A 265 -9.52 0.38 3.42
CA LEU A 265 -9.78 -0.66 2.43
C LEU A 265 -10.65 -1.80 3.00
N SER A 266 -10.42 -2.20 4.26
CA SER A 266 -11.26 -3.19 4.95
C SER A 266 -12.70 -2.70 5.14
N SER A 267 -12.90 -1.43 5.49
CA SER A 267 -14.23 -0.81 5.55
C SER A 267 -14.92 -0.83 4.19
N HIS A 268 -14.21 -0.44 3.14
CA HIS A 268 -14.73 -0.42 1.77
C HIS A 268 -15.14 -1.82 1.29
N ARG A 269 -14.30 -2.84 1.52
CA ARG A 269 -14.62 -4.24 1.19
C ARG A 269 -15.87 -4.73 1.92
N ALA A 270 -16.01 -4.38 3.21
CA ALA A 270 -17.21 -4.69 3.96
C ALA A 270 -18.45 -3.98 3.41
N GLU A 271 -18.32 -2.73 2.96
CA GLU A 271 -19.40 -1.97 2.30
C GLU A 271 -19.81 -2.61 0.97
N LEU A 272 -18.87 -2.98 0.11
CA LEU A 272 -19.15 -3.70 -1.12
C LEU A 272 -19.92 -5.00 -0.84
N ALA A 273 -19.52 -5.74 0.20
CA ALA A 273 -20.21 -6.97 0.59
C ALA A 273 -21.66 -6.71 1.09
N LEU A 274 -21.89 -5.63 1.82
CA LEU A 274 -23.25 -5.22 2.24
C LEU A 274 -24.16 -4.89 1.05
N ASN A 275 -23.58 -4.40 -0.02
CA ASN A 275 -24.28 -4.05 -1.25
C ASN A 275 -24.33 -5.19 -2.28
N ASN A 276 -23.88 -6.39 -1.92
CA ASN A 276 -23.72 -7.56 -2.82
C ASN A 276 -22.83 -7.28 -4.03
N GLN A 277 -21.82 -6.42 -3.87
CA GLN A 277 -20.86 -6.03 -4.90
C GLN A 277 -19.45 -6.57 -4.62
N GLY A 278 -19.26 -7.32 -3.54
CA GLY A 278 -17.97 -7.87 -3.14
C GLY A 278 -18.09 -9.19 -2.41
N VAL A 279 -16.96 -9.91 -2.35
CA VAL A 279 -16.83 -11.18 -1.62
C VAL A 279 -16.64 -10.91 -0.13
N TRP A 280 -17.23 -11.77 0.70
CA TRP A 280 -17.02 -11.71 2.15
C TRP A 280 -16.86 -13.09 2.76
N PRO A 281 -15.87 -13.30 3.65
CA PRO A 281 -14.77 -12.38 3.97
C PRO A 281 -13.76 -12.23 2.82
N GLU A 282 -13.05 -11.09 2.76
CA GLU A 282 -11.93 -10.91 1.83
C GLU A 282 -10.67 -11.58 2.39
N PHE A 283 -10.17 -12.60 1.69
CA PHE A 283 -9.05 -13.41 2.19
C PHE A 283 -7.71 -12.68 2.17
N ALA A 284 -7.55 -11.63 1.35
CA ALA A 284 -6.36 -10.78 1.37
C ALA A 284 -6.09 -10.13 2.74
N GLU A 285 -7.11 -9.99 3.58
CA GLU A 285 -7.00 -9.43 4.92
C GLU A 285 -6.56 -10.45 5.97
N SER A 286 -6.44 -11.70 5.59
CA SER A 286 -6.07 -12.78 6.50
C SER A 286 -4.62 -13.21 6.30
N SER A 287 -4.04 -13.80 7.34
CA SER A 287 -2.71 -14.40 7.23
C SER A 287 -2.69 -15.49 6.15
N CYS A 288 -1.86 -15.31 5.13
CA CYS A 288 -1.70 -16.27 4.03
C CYS A 288 -1.41 -17.69 4.53
N LEU A 289 -0.62 -17.79 5.58
CA LEU A 289 -0.22 -19.06 6.19
C LEU A 289 -1.35 -19.77 6.94
N SER A 290 -2.51 -19.14 7.12
CA SER A 290 -3.69 -19.80 7.67
C SER A 290 -4.28 -20.82 6.70
N CYS A 291 -4.14 -20.57 5.38
CA CYS A 291 -4.63 -21.46 4.32
C CYS A 291 -3.49 -22.10 3.50
N HIS A 292 -2.39 -21.37 3.29
CA HIS A 292 -1.23 -21.82 2.51
C HIS A 292 -0.14 -22.44 3.40
N ALA A 293 -0.51 -22.99 4.55
CA ALA A 293 0.41 -23.71 5.40
C ALA A 293 0.89 -25.01 4.72
N ASP A 294 2.09 -25.45 5.07
CA ASP A 294 2.57 -26.77 4.70
C ASP A 294 1.88 -27.82 5.57
N PHE A 295 0.96 -28.59 4.99
CA PHE A 295 0.24 -29.65 5.68
C PHE A 295 1.04 -30.95 5.83
N GLN A 296 2.23 -31.01 5.24
CA GLN A 296 3.01 -32.29 5.21
C GLN A 296 3.91 -32.48 6.41
N GLN A 297 4.14 -31.45 7.25
CA GLN A 297 4.99 -31.55 8.44
C GLN A 297 4.40 -30.77 9.63
N PRO A 298 4.64 -31.21 10.88
CA PRO A 298 4.29 -30.40 12.05
C PRO A 298 4.96 -29.05 11.96
N SER A 299 4.18 -27.99 11.81
CA SER A 299 4.70 -26.64 11.70
C SER A 299 5.20 -26.15 13.07
N TRP A 300 6.07 -25.13 13.07
CA TRP A 300 6.48 -24.48 14.32
C TRP A 300 5.27 -23.90 15.08
N ARG A 301 4.20 -23.57 14.36
CA ARG A 301 2.94 -23.06 14.93
C ARG A 301 2.27 -24.06 15.86
N ASP A 302 2.31 -25.34 15.51
CA ASP A 302 1.74 -26.40 16.31
C ASP A 302 2.55 -26.62 17.59
N LYS A 303 3.87 -26.44 17.49
CA LYS A 303 4.80 -26.65 18.62
C LYS A 303 4.85 -25.48 19.62
N LYS A 304 4.47 -24.27 19.20
CA LYS A 304 4.65 -23.01 19.94
C LYS A 304 3.34 -22.38 20.42
N ASN A 305 2.26 -23.13 20.47
CA ASN A 305 0.92 -22.63 20.86
C ASN A 305 0.47 -21.39 20.04
N TYR A 306 0.92 -21.29 18.78
CA TYR A 306 0.56 -20.18 17.91
C TYR A 306 -0.96 -20.00 17.75
N TYR A 307 -1.72 -21.10 17.85
CA TYR A 307 -3.18 -21.11 17.76
C TYR A 307 -3.89 -20.93 19.11
N GLU A 308 -3.15 -20.73 20.21
CA GLU A 308 -3.74 -20.60 21.53
C GLU A 308 -4.78 -19.46 21.57
N GLY A 309 -5.95 -19.75 22.12
CA GLY A 309 -7.09 -18.82 22.19
C GLY A 309 -7.86 -18.63 20.88
N ARG A 310 -7.45 -19.27 19.77
CA ARG A 310 -8.17 -19.22 18.50
C ARG A 310 -8.96 -20.50 18.25
N LYS A 311 -10.12 -20.35 17.66
CA LYS A 311 -10.89 -21.52 17.20
C LYS A 311 -10.23 -22.13 15.98
N PRO A 312 -10.21 -23.47 15.85
CA PRO A 312 -9.79 -24.13 14.62
C PRO A 312 -10.55 -23.55 13.40
N GLY A 313 -9.83 -23.29 12.32
CA GLY A 313 -10.40 -22.69 11.10
C GLY A 313 -10.61 -21.17 11.17
N SER A 314 -10.23 -20.49 12.26
CA SER A 314 -10.24 -19.03 12.27
C SER A 314 -9.23 -18.46 11.27
N LEU A 315 -9.60 -17.35 10.64
CA LEU A 315 -8.76 -16.60 9.72
C LEU A 315 -8.20 -15.38 10.47
N PRO A 316 -6.98 -15.46 11.04
CA PRO A 316 -6.42 -14.34 11.77
C PRO A 316 -6.16 -13.17 10.81
N TYR A 317 -6.59 -11.99 11.24
CA TYR A 317 -6.34 -10.75 10.52
C TYR A 317 -4.84 -10.54 10.31
N ASP A 318 -4.47 -10.10 9.12
CA ASP A 318 -3.08 -9.84 8.79
C ASP A 318 -2.60 -8.54 9.43
N SER A 319 -1.50 -8.64 10.16
CA SER A 319 -0.96 -7.54 10.97
C SER A 319 0.18 -6.76 10.31
N TRP A 320 0.45 -6.91 9.01
CA TRP A 320 1.59 -6.23 8.37
C TRP A 320 1.66 -4.73 8.69
N THR A 321 0.54 -4.02 8.57
CA THR A 321 0.46 -2.57 8.78
C THR A 321 0.22 -2.15 10.23
N GLY A 322 -0.11 -3.08 11.12
CA GLY A 322 -0.49 -2.79 12.51
C GLY A 322 0.49 -3.32 13.56
N VAL A 323 1.55 -4.02 13.14
CA VAL A 323 2.51 -4.66 14.05
C VAL A 323 3.13 -3.67 15.03
N LEU A 324 3.59 -2.53 14.53
CA LEU A 324 4.33 -1.53 15.30
C LEU A 324 3.51 -0.26 15.57
N LEU A 325 2.17 -0.40 15.66
CA LEU A 325 1.27 0.73 15.93
C LEU A 325 1.55 1.38 17.28
N SER A 326 1.73 0.58 18.32
CA SER A 326 1.97 1.08 19.69
C SER A 326 3.29 1.85 19.79
N GLU A 327 4.30 1.41 19.07
CA GLU A 327 5.61 2.04 18.96
C GLU A 327 5.50 3.38 18.23
N ALA A 328 4.82 3.39 17.08
CA ALA A 328 4.63 4.60 16.29
C ALA A 328 3.83 5.67 17.06
N LEU A 329 2.77 5.28 17.78
CA LEU A 329 2.00 6.19 18.63
C LEU A 329 2.83 6.74 19.79
N LEU A 330 3.60 5.88 20.46
CA LEU A 330 4.46 6.28 21.56
C LEU A 330 5.49 7.31 21.12
N ILE A 331 6.16 7.06 19.99
CA ILE A 331 7.21 7.92 19.46
C ILE A 331 6.64 9.24 18.93
N SER A 332 5.46 9.23 18.34
CA SER A 332 4.81 10.45 17.86
C SER A 332 4.13 11.27 18.95
N GLY A 333 4.07 10.77 20.18
CA GLY A 333 3.38 11.43 21.29
C GLY A 333 1.85 11.39 21.18
N GLN A 334 1.31 10.43 20.40
CA GLN A 334 -0.12 10.30 20.16
C GLN A 334 -0.82 9.40 21.18
N ASP A 335 -2.14 9.53 21.26
CA ASP A 335 -2.97 8.82 22.24
C ASP A 335 -2.95 7.30 22.01
N LYS A 336 -2.68 6.56 23.08
CA LYS A 336 -2.68 5.10 23.08
C LYS A 336 -4.08 4.47 23.00
N GLN A 337 -5.17 5.25 23.10
CA GLN A 337 -6.54 4.71 22.91
C GLN A 337 -6.73 4.04 21.56
N ILE A 338 -6.03 4.50 20.52
CA ILE A 338 -6.01 3.87 19.19
C ILE A 338 -5.58 2.41 19.28
N THR A 339 -4.65 2.07 20.14
CA THR A 339 -4.20 0.67 20.33
C THR A 339 -5.36 -0.24 20.79
N SER A 340 -6.22 0.27 21.69
CA SER A 340 -7.41 -0.46 22.11
C SER A 340 -8.41 -0.64 20.97
N LEU A 341 -8.70 0.43 20.24
CA LEU A 341 -9.60 0.38 19.07
C LEU A 341 -9.10 -0.58 17.99
N TYR A 342 -7.79 -0.57 17.73
CA TYR A 342 -7.17 -1.52 16.82
C TYR A 342 -7.29 -2.96 17.31
N SER A 343 -7.04 -3.20 18.61
CA SER A 343 -7.24 -4.52 19.22
C SER A 343 -8.68 -5.02 19.06
N ASP A 344 -9.67 -4.15 19.27
CA ASP A 344 -11.08 -4.51 19.14
C ASP A 344 -11.47 -4.74 17.67
N PHE A 345 -10.92 -3.97 16.74
CA PHE A 345 -11.04 -4.23 15.31
C PHE A 345 -10.47 -5.61 14.94
N VAL A 346 -9.25 -5.93 15.39
CA VAL A 346 -8.62 -7.24 15.14
C VAL A 346 -9.43 -8.38 15.74
N LYS A 347 -9.93 -8.24 16.98
CA LYS A 347 -10.82 -9.24 17.60
C LYS A 347 -12.09 -9.45 16.77
N THR A 348 -12.67 -8.36 16.27
CA THR A 348 -13.85 -8.42 15.40
C THR A 348 -13.51 -9.16 14.12
N LYS A 349 -12.41 -8.85 13.45
CA LYS A 349 -11.99 -9.51 12.22
C LYS A 349 -11.63 -10.99 12.42
N ASN A 350 -11.05 -11.34 13.55
CA ASN A 350 -10.69 -12.73 13.88
C ASN A 350 -11.90 -13.60 14.24
N SER A 351 -13.07 -13.03 14.43
CA SER A 351 -14.28 -13.79 14.72
C SER A 351 -14.84 -14.42 13.46
N PHE A 352 -14.93 -15.74 13.42
CA PHE A 352 -15.45 -16.50 12.29
C PHE A 352 -16.88 -16.12 11.84
N LYS A 353 -17.65 -15.47 12.72
CA LYS A 353 -19.05 -15.06 12.46
C LYS A 353 -19.21 -13.57 12.19
N THR A 354 -18.13 -12.84 12.01
CA THR A 354 -18.23 -11.39 11.82
C THR A 354 -18.94 -11.06 10.51
N SER A 355 -20.05 -10.35 10.64
CA SER A 355 -20.79 -9.84 9.48
C SER A 355 -20.06 -8.62 8.87
N PRO A 356 -20.27 -8.33 7.57
CA PRO A 356 -19.74 -7.12 6.95
C PRO A 356 -20.11 -5.85 7.73
N LYS A 357 -21.35 -5.77 8.26
CA LYS A 357 -21.83 -4.63 9.06
C LYS A 357 -20.98 -4.40 10.31
N GLN A 358 -20.66 -5.47 11.05
CA GLN A 358 -19.83 -5.37 12.27
C GLN A 358 -18.39 -4.97 11.93
N ALA A 359 -17.82 -5.57 10.89
CA ALA A 359 -16.46 -5.25 10.44
C ALA A 359 -16.37 -3.79 9.97
N LYS A 360 -17.34 -3.32 9.18
CA LYS A 360 -17.41 -1.92 8.73
C LYS A 360 -17.48 -0.96 9.90
N ALA A 361 -18.38 -1.19 10.85
CA ALA A 361 -18.54 -0.31 12.01
C ALA A 361 -17.25 -0.19 12.85
N ALA A 362 -16.55 -1.31 13.07
CA ALA A 362 -15.28 -1.31 13.79
C ALA A 362 -14.18 -0.58 12.99
N ALA A 363 -14.12 -0.78 11.67
CA ALA A 363 -13.18 -0.11 10.79
C ALA A 363 -13.43 1.41 10.74
N ASP A 364 -14.66 1.86 10.53
CA ASP A 364 -15.03 3.27 10.42
C ASP A 364 -14.67 4.05 11.69
N THR A 365 -14.87 3.45 12.86
CA THR A 365 -14.48 4.05 14.13
C THR A 365 -12.98 4.28 14.19
N LEU A 366 -12.19 3.28 13.81
CA LEU A 366 -10.73 3.36 13.83
C LEU A 366 -10.20 4.33 12.76
N VAL A 367 -10.77 4.32 11.55
CA VAL A 367 -10.42 5.25 10.46
C VAL A 367 -10.60 6.71 10.91
N SER A 368 -11.73 7.02 11.56
CA SER A 368 -12.01 8.38 12.03
C SER A 368 -10.94 8.87 13.02
N GLN A 369 -10.49 8.01 13.92
CA GLN A 369 -9.46 8.38 14.90
C GLN A 369 -8.08 8.50 14.24
N LEU A 370 -7.72 7.58 13.36
CA LEU A 370 -6.47 7.64 12.59
C LEU A 370 -6.42 8.91 11.72
N ALA A 371 -7.51 9.30 11.08
CA ALA A 371 -7.60 10.52 10.29
C ALA A 371 -7.31 11.78 11.13
N ASN A 372 -7.79 11.85 12.37
CA ASN A 372 -7.49 12.95 13.28
C ASN A 372 -6.00 13.04 13.60
N ILE A 373 -5.38 11.90 13.93
CA ILE A 373 -3.93 11.83 14.18
C ILE A 373 -3.15 12.25 12.94
N GLN A 374 -3.48 11.72 11.77
CA GLN A 374 -2.80 12.07 10.52
C GLN A 374 -2.90 13.56 10.22
N LYS A 375 -4.09 14.15 10.38
CA LYS A 375 -4.29 15.60 10.22
C LYS A 375 -3.42 16.40 11.19
N GLU A 376 -3.32 15.98 12.43
CA GLU A 376 -2.46 16.61 13.42
C GLU A 376 -0.98 16.54 13.01
N LEU A 377 -0.53 15.36 12.56
CA LEU A 377 0.86 15.17 12.12
C LEU A 377 1.19 15.95 10.83
N VAL A 378 0.24 16.15 9.91
CA VAL A 378 0.42 17.06 8.76
C VAL A 378 0.67 18.48 9.20
N ILE A 379 -0.01 18.94 10.26
CA ILE A 379 0.09 20.32 10.74
C ILE A 379 1.31 20.52 11.63
N LYS A 380 1.57 19.62 12.58
CA LYS A 380 2.56 19.78 13.65
C LYS A 380 3.85 18.98 13.41
N GLY A 381 3.85 17.99 12.53
CA GLY A 381 4.91 16.99 12.44
C GLY A 381 4.93 16.05 13.65
N ILE A 382 5.97 15.22 13.75
CA ILE A 382 6.21 14.42 14.96
C ILE A 382 7.03 15.23 15.97
N ASN A 383 6.82 14.95 17.24
CA ASN A 383 7.61 15.51 18.34
C ASN A 383 8.09 14.36 19.25
N PRO A 384 9.12 13.61 18.82
CA PRO A 384 9.57 12.44 19.53
C PRO A 384 10.19 12.82 20.89
N PRO A 385 10.01 11.96 21.92
CA PRO A 385 10.72 12.12 23.19
C PRO A 385 12.24 12.10 22.97
N LYS A 386 12.99 12.81 23.80
CA LYS A 386 14.46 12.86 23.67
C LYS A 386 15.10 11.46 23.66
N GLU A 387 14.53 10.53 24.43
CA GLU A 387 15.00 9.14 24.59
C GLU A 387 14.29 8.18 23.63
N TRP A 388 13.72 8.67 22.54
CA TRP A 388 12.90 7.86 21.62
C TRP A 388 13.58 6.56 21.16
N ARG A 389 14.89 6.58 20.95
CA ARG A 389 15.65 5.39 20.53
C ARG A 389 15.59 4.28 21.59
N THR A 390 15.84 4.62 22.85
CA THR A 390 15.76 3.69 23.98
C THR A 390 14.34 3.19 24.18
N LEU A 391 13.36 4.08 24.10
CA LEU A 391 11.94 3.73 24.22
C LEU A 391 11.52 2.74 23.12
N LEU A 392 11.92 2.98 21.87
CA LEU A 392 11.62 2.07 20.77
C LEU A 392 12.23 0.68 20.98
N LEU A 393 13.52 0.62 21.33
CA LEU A 393 14.20 -0.65 21.63
C LEU A 393 13.54 -1.41 22.81
N ASP A 394 13.10 -0.70 23.83
CA ASP A 394 12.40 -1.29 24.97
C ASP A 394 11.02 -1.83 24.58
N GLN A 395 10.29 -1.15 23.69
CA GLN A 395 9.02 -1.67 23.20
C GLN A 395 9.23 -2.88 22.30
N LEU A 396 10.15 -2.81 21.33
CA LEU A 396 10.44 -3.93 20.42
C LEU A 396 10.84 -5.20 21.20
N SER A 397 11.49 -5.07 22.35
CA SER A 397 11.86 -6.22 23.19
C SER A 397 10.68 -6.85 23.95
N LYS A 398 9.50 -6.24 23.95
CA LYS A 398 8.29 -6.79 24.59
C LYS A 398 7.47 -7.70 23.68
N HIS A 399 7.77 -7.71 22.38
CA HIS A 399 7.12 -8.62 21.46
C HIS A 399 7.42 -10.07 21.80
N ASN A 400 6.44 -10.95 21.63
CA ASN A 400 6.66 -12.39 21.80
C ASN A 400 7.40 -12.97 20.58
N LEU A 401 8.72 -12.93 20.64
CA LEU A 401 9.58 -13.37 19.56
C LEU A 401 9.54 -14.88 19.28
N GLU A 402 9.07 -15.68 20.26
CA GLU A 402 8.92 -17.14 20.13
C GLU A 402 7.80 -17.55 19.16
N THR A 403 6.77 -16.70 19.07
CA THR A 403 5.60 -16.94 18.21
C THR A 403 5.46 -15.88 17.10
N ALA A 404 6.46 -15.01 16.95
CA ALA A 404 6.43 -13.94 15.96
C ALA A 404 6.23 -14.49 14.55
N THR A 405 5.25 -13.96 13.86
CA THR A 405 5.02 -14.26 12.44
C THR A 405 6.13 -13.69 11.57
N TRP A 406 6.16 -14.09 10.30
CA TRP A 406 7.08 -13.48 9.34
C TRP A 406 6.88 -11.97 9.24
N ASN A 407 5.61 -11.50 9.23
CA ASN A 407 5.28 -10.08 9.20
C ASN A 407 5.84 -9.34 10.42
N GLU A 408 5.61 -9.88 11.62
CA GLU A 408 6.10 -9.29 12.86
C GLU A 408 7.63 -9.22 12.89
N SER A 409 8.29 -10.34 12.58
CA SER A 409 9.76 -10.39 12.56
C SER A 409 10.34 -9.45 11.52
N THR A 410 9.71 -9.32 10.35
CA THR A 410 10.16 -8.41 9.29
C THR A 410 9.99 -6.95 9.70
N GLN A 411 8.84 -6.57 10.24
CA GLN A 411 8.60 -5.19 10.70
C GLN A 411 9.55 -4.79 11.84
N ILE A 412 9.80 -5.69 12.79
CA ILE A 412 10.79 -5.47 13.86
C ILE A 412 12.19 -5.31 13.25
N THR A 413 12.58 -6.15 12.30
CA THR A 413 13.89 -6.05 11.63
C THR A 413 14.04 -4.76 10.86
N LEU A 414 13.00 -4.28 10.17
CA LEU A 414 12.98 -2.98 9.49
C LEU A 414 13.18 -1.82 10.48
N ALA A 415 12.48 -1.85 11.63
CA ALA A 415 12.66 -0.85 12.67
C ALA A 415 14.09 -0.87 13.27
N LEU A 416 14.66 -2.06 13.49
CA LEU A 416 16.05 -2.21 13.92
C LEU A 416 17.05 -1.70 12.87
N SER A 417 16.75 -1.89 11.59
CA SER A 417 17.57 -1.37 10.49
C SER A 417 17.60 0.14 10.46
N MET A 418 16.47 0.82 10.71
CA MET A 418 16.41 2.27 10.89
C MET A 418 17.31 2.73 12.03
N LEU A 419 17.28 2.02 13.16
CA LEU A 419 18.11 2.35 14.33
C LEU A 419 19.62 2.14 14.09
N SER A 420 19.99 1.29 13.13
CA SER A 420 21.37 0.87 12.86
C SER A 420 22.00 1.56 11.65
N SER A 421 21.32 2.51 11.01
CA SER A 421 21.72 3.11 9.72
C SER A 421 23.09 3.81 9.74
N LYS A 422 23.72 4.00 10.87
CA LYS A 422 24.98 4.73 11.05
C LYS A 422 26.17 3.90 11.58
N ASN A 423 26.04 2.58 11.80
CA ASN A 423 27.03 1.80 12.54
C ASN A 423 27.41 0.45 11.87
N PRO A 424 28.60 -0.11 12.23
CA PRO A 424 29.05 -1.44 11.77
C PRO A 424 28.13 -2.61 12.19
N GLU A 425 27.03 -2.34 12.82
CA GLU A 425 25.97 -3.27 13.22
C GLU A 425 25.20 -3.88 12.02
N GLN A 426 25.43 -3.38 10.80
CA GLN A 426 24.83 -3.94 9.58
C GLN A 426 25.12 -5.44 9.39
N ALA A 427 26.28 -5.91 9.78
CA ALA A 427 26.60 -7.35 9.71
C ALA A 427 25.73 -8.23 10.62
N ILE A 428 25.27 -7.66 11.72
CA ILE A 428 24.37 -8.34 12.67
C ILE A 428 22.96 -8.42 12.11
N LEU A 429 22.52 -7.35 11.44
CA LEU A 429 21.24 -7.30 10.75
C LEU A 429 21.19 -8.22 9.54
N GLN A 430 22.31 -8.45 8.87
CA GLN A 430 22.38 -9.36 7.73
C GLN A 430 21.91 -10.76 8.09
N ASN A 431 22.28 -11.27 9.24
CA ASN A 431 21.84 -12.57 9.72
C ASN A 431 20.31 -12.63 9.97
N LEU A 432 19.70 -11.51 10.40
CA LEU A 432 18.25 -11.41 10.49
C LEU A 432 17.59 -11.43 9.11
N TRP A 433 18.14 -10.69 8.15
CA TRP A 433 17.62 -10.65 6.79
C TRP A 433 17.73 -12.00 6.08
N GLU A 434 18.81 -12.75 6.27
CA GLU A 434 18.97 -14.09 5.72
C GLU A 434 17.87 -15.05 6.22
N ASN A 435 17.48 -14.94 7.49
CA ASN A 435 16.39 -15.73 8.06
C ASN A 435 14.99 -15.30 7.57
N LEU A 436 14.87 -14.09 7.06
CA LEU A 436 13.63 -13.51 6.55
C LEU A 436 13.57 -13.52 5.02
N ALA A 437 14.65 -13.92 4.35
CA ALA A 437 14.74 -13.90 2.90
C ALA A 437 13.58 -14.69 2.28
N TYR A 438 12.90 -14.06 1.36
CA TYR A 438 12.00 -14.76 0.46
C TYR A 438 12.84 -15.66 -0.44
N PRO A 439 12.47 -16.93 -0.63
CA PRO A 439 12.98 -17.67 -1.76
C PRO A 439 12.67 -16.88 -3.04
N SER A 440 13.59 -16.93 -4.01
CA SER A 440 13.47 -16.22 -5.27
C SER A 440 12.10 -16.50 -5.90
N GLY A 441 11.21 -15.50 -5.90
CA GLY A 441 9.85 -15.61 -6.40
C GLY A 441 8.85 -14.86 -5.52
N TYR A 442 7.60 -14.96 -5.91
CA TYR A 442 6.50 -14.23 -5.27
C TYR A 442 5.72 -15.07 -4.26
N GLU A 443 6.34 -16.13 -3.77
CA GLU A 443 5.71 -17.06 -2.84
C GLU A 443 5.89 -16.58 -1.39
N SER A 444 4.88 -16.86 -0.57
CA SER A 444 4.99 -16.68 0.89
C SER A 444 6.18 -17.49 1.43
N PRO A 445 6.84 -17.03 2.52
CA PRO A 445 8.00 -17.71 3.08
C PRO A 445 7.57 -19.04 3.74
N LYS A 446 7.46 -20.10 2.92
CA LYS A 446 6.99 -21.43 3.36
C LYS A 446 7.87 -22.03 4.45
N GLY A 447 9.16 -21.78 4.41
CA GLY A 447 10.13 -22.31 5.37
C GLY A 447 10.35 -21.44 6.61
N TYR A 448 9.62 -20.33 6.78
CA TYR A 448 9.85 -19.45 7.91
C TYR A 448 9.55 -20.12 9.26
N SER A 449 10.48 -19.96 10.18
CA SER A 449 10.32 -20.27 11.59
C SER A 449 10.91 -19.14 12.44
N PRO A 450 10.26 -18.71 13.53
CA PRO A 450 10.81 -17.67 14.39
C PRO A 450 12.20 -18.01 14.89
N ASN A 451 13.09 -17.02 14.89
CA ASN A 451 14.43 -17.12 15.46
C ASN A 451 14.60 -16.07 16.58
N PRO A 452 14.00 -16.31 17.77
CA PRO A 452 14.01 -15.34 18.86
C PRO A 452 15.41 -14.98 19.31
N LYS A 453 16.34 -15.95 19.39
CA LYS A 453 17.72 -15.71 19.83
C LYS A 453 18.46 -14.72 18.94
N SER A 454 18.23 -14.76 17.65
CA SER A 454 18.85 -13.82 16.70
C SER A 454 18.32 -12.40 16.91
N LEU A 455 17.00 -12.22 17.04
CA LEU A 455 16.37 -10.93 17.33
C LEU A 455 16.77 -10.37 18.69
N GLU A 456 16.72 -11.18 19.74
CA GLU A 456 17.15 -10.80 21.10
C GLU A 456 18.61 -10.36 21.12
N GLY A 457 19.48 -11.09 20.44
CA GLY A 457 20.91 -10.78 20.36
C GLY A 457 21.16 -9.40 19.71
N VAL A 458 20.41 -9.06 18.67
CA VAL A 458 20.48 -7.72 18.03
C VAL A 458 19.93 -6.63 18.95
N LEU A 459 18.78 -6.86 19.57
CA LEU A 459 18.19 -5.92 20.53
C LEU A 459 19.13 -5.61 21.70
N GLN A 460 19.75 -6.62 22.29
CA GLN A 460 20.72 -6.44 23.38
C GLN A 460 21.94 -5.63 22.94
N LYS A 461 22.50 -5.92 21.77
CA LYS A 461 23.63 -5.19 21.23
C LYS A 461 23.30 -3.72 20.97
N LEU A 462 22.13 -3.43 20.37
CA LEU A 462 21.69 -2.06 20.14
C LEU A 462 21.41 -1.29 21.42
N LYS A 463 20.96 -1.98 22.50
CA LYS A 463 20.79 -1.38 23.82
C LYS A 463 22.12 -1.06 24.51
N SER A 464 23.16 -1.84 24.24
CA SER A 464 24.50 -1.62 24.83
C SER A 464 25.35 -0.62 24.04
N SER A 465 25.02 -0.31 22.81
CA SER A 465 25.72 0.65 21.95
C SER A 465 25.23 2.08 22.25
N LYS A 466 25.52 2.59 23.45
CA LYS A 466 25.18 3.97 23.86
C LYS A 466 26.25 4.97 23.47
#